data_5b02df0a8c6e0a50dd17cbbedbb889ff
#
_entry.id   5b02df0a8c6e0a50dd17cbbedbb889ff
#
_cell.length_a   1.000
_cell.length_b   1.000
_cell.length_c   1.000
_cell.angle_alpha   90.00
_cell.angle_beta   90.00
_cell.angle_gamma   90.00
#
_symmetry.space_group_name_H-M   'P 1'
#
loop_
_entity.id
_entity.type
_entity.pdbx_description
1 polymer ?
#
loop_
_entity_poly.entity_id
_entity_poly.type
_entity_poly.pdbx_seq_one_letter_code
_entity_poly.pdbx_strand_id
1 'polypeptide(L)'
;MIKLKEELFQKNHKILTYAIFFVVILLLEYCAPQVQSAKLKNGDLLFVTAKETGLSGAINNVTQKQKEASFDHIGIVEKAENHWYVLHAAPKGGSQKQELKSFLTDQSDEDQKVMIYRLKPEYQRSIPAALKKAESMLGKPYNFNYILDENSYYCSDYIERSFRKDHIFKLEPMTFIDPKTGETNTFWMEFYKKKNLKVPEGEPGCNPNGLAASDKLEKIGEL
;
A
#
# COMPACT_ATOMS: atom_id res chain seq x y z
N MET A 1 17.38 -45.03 -49.03
CA MET A 1 16.83 -43.70 -49.40
C MET A 1 15.56 -43.34 -48.59
N ILE A 2 14.64 -44.27 -48.33
CA ILE A 2 13.40 -44.04 -47.55
C ILE A 2 13.68 -43.76 -46.07
N LYS A 3 14.53 -44.53 -45.40
CA LYS A 3 14.86 -44.39 -43.98
C LYS A 3 15.46 -43.02 -43.63
N LEU A 4 16.28 -42.46 -44.51
CA LEU A 4 16.91 -41.15 -44.31
C LEU A 4 15.88 -39.98 -44.38
N LYS A 5 14.84 -40.14 -45.21
CA LYS A 5 13.75 -39.18 -45.32
C LYS A 5 12.86 -39.16 -44.07
N GLU A 6 12.61 -40.35 -43.50
CA GLU A 6 11.83 -40.46 -42.25
C GLU A 6 12.57 -39.86 -41.04
N GLU A 7 13.87 -40.11 -40.93
CA GLU A 7 14.68 -39.52 -39.86
C GLU A 7 14.75 -37.98 -39.96
N LEU A 8 14.90 -37.43 -41.18
CA LEU A 8 14.87 -35.99 -41.40
C LEU A 8 13.48 -35.39 -41.09
N PHE A 9 12.42 -36.07 -41.44
CA PHE A 9 11.06 -35.65 -41.16
C PHE A 9 10.79 -35.63 -39.66
N GLN A 10 11.17 -36.66 -38.92
CA GLN A 10 11.07 -36.75 -37.47
C GLN A 10 11.90 -35.66 -36.76
N LYS A 11 13.11 -35.38 -37.26
CA LYS A 11 13.97 -34.34 -36.70
C LYS A 11 13.38 -32.93 -36.89
N ASN A 12 12.86 -32.67 -38.10
CA ASN A 12 12.24 -31.39 -38.39
C ASN A 12 10.92 -31.16 -37.56
N HIS A 13 10.15 -32.23 -37.35
CA HIS A 13 8.95 -32.19 -36.54
C HIS A 13 9.27 -31.86 -35.06
N LYS A 14 10.33 -32.47 -34.51
CA LYS A 14 10.80 -32.15 -33.16
C LYS A 14 11.27 -30.69 -33.02
N ILE A 15 12.03 -30.19 -33.99
CA ILE A 15 12.52 -28.80 -34.00
C ILE A 15 11.34 -27.84 -34.07
N LEU A 16 10.35 -28.11 -34.90
CA LEU A 16 9.15 -27.29 -35.03
C LEU A 16 8.33 -27.29 -33.72
N THR A 17 8.21 -28.45 -33.06
CA THR A 17 7.49 -28.56 -31.77
C THR A 17 8.19 -27.76 -30.67
N TYR A 18 9.53 -27.83 -30.59
CA TYR A 18 10.28 -27.01 -29.61
C TYR A 18 10.21 -25.51 -29.91
N ALA A 19 10.23 -25.11 -31.18
CA ALA A 19 10.10 -23.73 -31.60
C ALA A 19 8.71 -23.17 -31.23
N ILE A 20 7.64 -23.95 -31.45
CA ILE A 20 6.27 -23.58 -31.05
C ILE A 20 6.16 -23.49 -29.54
N PHE A 21 6.75 -24.44 -28.79
CA PHE A 21 6.73 -24.43 -27.34
C PHE A 21 7.46 -23.21 -26.75
N PHE A 22 8.60 -22.83 -27.36
CA PHE A 22 9.38 -21.67 -26.98
C PHE A 22 8.64 -20.36 -27.26
N VAL A 23 7.94 -20.25 -28.39
CA VAL A 23 7.10 -19.10 -28.74
C VAL A 23 5.91 -19.01 -27.81
N VAL A 24 5.28 -20.11 -27.40
CA VAL A 24 4.17 -20.13 -26.44
C VAL A 24 4.64 -19.69 -25.05
N ILE A 25 5.83 -20.10 -24.61
CA ILE A 25 6.41 -19.63 -23.34
C ILE A 25 6.67 -18.12 -23.39
N LEU A 26 7.25 -17.60 -24.48
CA LEU A 26 7.47 -16.16 -24.66
C LEU A 26 6.15 -15.36 -24.70
N LEU A 27 5.07 -15.93 -25.24
CA LEU A 27 3.75 -15.30 -25.26
C LEU A 27 3.06 -15.33 -23.89
N LEU A 28 3.34 -16.36 -23.06
CA LEU A 28 2.80 -16.44 -21.70
C LEU A 28 3.47 -15.44 -20.75
N GLU A 29 4.74 -15.11 -20.95
CA GLU A 29 5.39 -14.03 -20.20
C GLU A 29 4.84 -12.63 -20.54
N TYR A 30 4.25 -12.45 -21.73
CA TYR A 30 3.65 -11.19 -22.17
C TYR A 30 2.21 -11.00 -21.64
N CYS A 31 1.60 -12.04 -21.08
CA CYS A 31 0.26 -12.00 -20.45
C CYS A 31 0.31 -11.83 -18.92
N ALA A 32 1.42 -11.41 -18.33
CA ALA A 32 1.38 -10.89 -16.98
C ALA A 32 0.42 -9.67 -16.98
N PRO A 33 -0.54 -9.56 -16.04
CA PRO A 33 -1.44 -8.42 -16.00
C PRO A 33 -0.57 -7.16 -15.99
N GLN A 34 -0.63 -6.39 -17.07
CA GLN A 34 -0.05 -5.06 -17.07
C GLN A 34 -0.84 -4.28 -16.02
N VAL A 35 -0.25 -4.18 -14.83
CA VAL A 35 -0.71 -3.22 -13.83
C VAL A 35 -1.00 -1.93 -14.57
N GLN A 36 -2.20 -1.38 -14.43
CA GLN A 36 -2.62 -0.16 -15.11
C GLN A 36 -1.74 1.04 -14.67
N SER A 37 -0.43 0.88 -14.76
CA SER A 37 0.58 1.88 -14.40
C SER A 37 0.45 3.17 -15.22
N ALA A 38 -0.30 3.14 -16.34
CA ALA A 38 -0.59 4.30 -17.17
C ALA A 38 -1.30 5.45 -16.41
N LYS A 39 -1.95 5.13 -15.27
CA LYS A 39 -2.60 6.14 -14.42
C LYS A 39 -1.71 6.68 -13.31
N LEU A 40 -0.63 5.96 -12.94
CA LEU A 40 0.22 6.35 -11.81
C LEU A 40 1.10 7.56 -12.13
N LYS A 41 1.26 8.40 -11.14
CA LYS A 41 2.22 9.51 -11.12
C LYS A 41 3.08 9.44 -9.86
N ASN A 42 4.24 10.04 -9.96
CA ASN A 42 5.14 10.21 -8.81
C ASN A 42 4.42 10.99 -7.71
N GLY A 43 4.44 10.47 -6.48
CA GLY A 43 3.75 11.09 -5.35
C GLY A 43 2.26 10.70 -5.20
N ASP A 44 1.73 9.81 -6.04
CA ASP A 44 0.40 9.24 -5.79
C ASP A 44 0.39 8.46 -4.47
N LEU A 45 -0.74 8.49 -3.79
CA LEU A 45 -0.96 7.75 -2.56
C LEU A 45 -1.79 6.51 -2.86
N LEU A 46 -1.31 5.36 -2.43
CA LEU A 46 -2.01 4.08 -2.55
C LEU A 46 -2.67 3.75 -1.22
N PHE A 47 -3.98 3.74 -1.21
CA PHE A 47 -4.79 3.33 -0.07
C PHE A 47 -5.27 1.91 -0.27
N VAL A 48 -5.03 1.05 0.72
CA VAL A 48 -5.45 -0.35 0.72
C VAL A 48 -6.74 -0.49 1.51
N THR A 49 -7.73 -1.18 0.94
CA THR A 49 -9.02 -1.37 1.59
C THR A 49 -8.89 -2.19 2.86
N ALA A 50 -9.68 -1.84 3.88
CA ALA A 50 -9.67 -2.52 5.17
C ALA A 50 -10.34 -3.92 5.08
N LYS A 51 -9.83 -4.86 5.85
CA LYS A 51 -10.49 -6.14 6.15
C LYS A 51 -11.57 -5.93 7.22
N GLU A 52 -12.52 -6.85 7.29
CA GLU A 52 -13.60 -6.78 8.28
C GLU A 52 -13.19 -7.24 9.68
N THR A 53 -12.12 -8.03 9.79
CA THR A 53 -11.71 -8.68 11.03
C THR A 53 -10.29 -8.32 11.47
N GLY A 54 -9.93 -8.71 12.69
CA GLY A 54 -8.60 -8.51 13.25
C GLY A 54 -8.25 -7.04 13.49
N LEU A 55 -6.98 -6.70 13.37
CA LEU A 55 -6.47 -5.34 13.56
C LEU A 55 -7.05 -4.36 12.52
N SER A 56 -7.15 -4.79 11.27
CA SER A 56 -7.74 -4.03 10.18
C SER A 56 -9.20 -3.64 10.48
N GLY A 57 -10.02 -4.62 10.87
CA GLY A 57 -11.41 -4.39 11.28
C GLY A 57 -11.53 -3.47 12.49
N ALA A 58 -10.63 -3.59 13.47
CA ALA A 58 -10.63 -2.71 14.65
C ALA A 58 -10.25 -1.26 14.30
N ILE A 59 -9.27 -1.05 13.40
CA ILE A 59 -8.94 0.27 12.86
C ILE A 59 -10.15 0.85 12.15
N ASN A 60 -10.76 0.06 11.26
CA ASN A 60 -11.91 0.50 10.49
C ASN A 60 -13.10 0.89 11.38
N ASN A 61 -13.43 0.08 12.38
CA ASN A 61 -14.56 0.30 13.28
C ASN A 61 -14.53 1.70 13.93
N VAL A 62 -13.37 2.15 14.37
CA VAL A 62 -13.22 3.43 15.09
C VAL A 62 -12.83 4.61 14.19
N THR A 63 -12.40 4.38 12.93
CA THR A 63 -11.86 5.45 12.06
C THR A 63 -12.62 5.66 10.77
N GLN A 64 -13.61 4.82 10.42
CA GLN A 64 -14.34 4.93 9.17
C GLN A 64 -15.05 6.29 9.04
N LYS A 65 -14.64 7.09 8.05
CA LYS A 65 -15.22 8.40 7.72
C LYS A 65 -16.05 8.40 6.44
N GLN A 66 -15.80 7.43 5.54
CA GLN A 66 -16.47 7.32 4.24
C GLN A 66 -17.38 6.10 4.20
N LYS A 67 -18.58 6.25 3.61
CA LYS A 67 -19.53 5.13 3.48
C LYS A 67 -19.13 4.11 2.41
N GLU A 68 -18.37 4.55 1.39
CA GLU A 68 -18.09 3.75 0.19
C GLU A 68 -16.81 2.92 0.27
N ALA A 69 -15.84 3.33 1.09
CA ALA A 69 -14.60 2.59 1.28
C ALA A 69 -13.98 2.92 2.63
N SER A 70 -13.32 1.95 3.21
CA SER A 70 -12.48 2.11 4.39
C SER A 70 -11.10 1.55 4.11
N PHE A 71 -10.08 2.13 4.73
CA PHE A 71 -8.69 1.83 4.48
C PHE A 71 -7.95 1.52 5.78
N ASP A 72 -7.06 0.53 5.73
CA ASP A 72 -6.21 0.15 6.85
C ASP A 72 -4.72 0.32 6.58
N HIS A 73 -4.34 0.58 5.31
CA HIS A 73 -2.97 0.81 4.92
C HIS A 73 -2.82 1.93 3.89
N ILE A 74 -1.62 2.53 3.85
CA ILE A 74 -1.28 3.59 2.89
C ILE A 74 0.22 3.58 2.58
N GLY A 75 0.57 3.90 1.33
CA GLY A 75 1.93 4.16 0.86
C GLY A 75 1.98 5.30 -0.15
N ILE A 76 3.16 5.83 -0.43
CA ILE A 76 3.41 6.85 -1.45
C ILE A 76 4.21 6.25 -2.61
N VAL A 77 3.77 6.53 -3.84
CA VAL A 77 4.42 6.02 -5.06
C VAL A 77 5.64 6.85 -5.43
N GLU A 78 6.71 6.15 -5.74
CA GLU A 78 7.91 6.73 -6.31
C GLU A 78 8.30 6.02 -7.61
N LYS A 79 8.65 6.82 -8.62
CA LYS A 79 9.27 6.31 -9.85
C LYS A 79 10.76 6.55 -9.82
N ALA A 80 11.56 5.49 -9.82
CA ALA A 80 13.01 5.55 -9.87
C ALA A 80 13.51 4.60 -10.98
N GLU A 81 14.44 5.06 -11.83
CA GLU A 81 15.07 4.24 -12.88
C GLU A 81 14.10 3.43 -13.75
N ASN A 82 12.96 4.03 -14.15
CA ASN A 82 11.87 3.38 -14.88
C ASN A 82 11.07 2.30 -14.12
N HIS A 83 11.34 2.09 -12.84
CA HIS A 83 10.58 1.20 -11.96
C HIS A 83 9.68 1.99 -11.02
N TRP A 84 8.55 1.37 -10.66
CA TRP A 84 7.63 1.93 -9.69
C TRP A 84 7.84 1.26 -8.32
N TYR A 85 7.93 2.07 -7.28
CA TYR A 85 8.09 1.67 -5.89
C TYR A 85 6.98 2.27 -5.04
N VAL A 86 6.72 1.65 -3.91
CA VAL A 86 5.86 2.16 -2.84
C VAL A 86 6.72 2.33 -1.59
N LEU A 87 6.78 3.55 -1.06
CA LEU A 87 7.41 3.83 0.21
C LEU A 87 6.30 3.83 1.27
N HIS A 88 6.44 2.97 2.27
CA HIS A 88 5.43 2.80 3.31
C HIS A 88 6.05 2.25 4.60
N ALA A 89 5.29 2.27 5.69
CA ALA A 89 5.62 1.53 6.91
C ALA A 89 4.62 0.38 7.08
N ALA A 90 5.11 -0.86 7.18
CA ALA A 90 4.28 -2.06 7.31
C ALA A 90 4.71 -2.91 8.52
N PRO A 91 3.79 -3.70 9.12
CA PRO A 91 4.11 -4.61 10.23
C PRO A 91 5.30 -5.53 9.95
N LYS A 92 5.40 -6.03 8.70
CA LYS A 92 6.55 -6.78 8.22
C LYS A 92 7.50 -5.84 7.48
N GLY A 93 8.73 -5.70 7.96
CA GLY A 93 9.78 -4.90 7.31
C GLY A 93 9.88 -3.44 7.80
N GLY A 94 8.91 -2.94 8.55
CA GLY A 94 8.93 -1.54 9.02
C GLY A 94 8.78 -0.53 7.88
N SER A 95 9.47 0.61 7.96
CA SER A 95 9.49 1.59 6.89
C SER A 95 10.42 1.13 5.75
N GLN A 96 9.85 0.94 4.57
CA GLN A 96 10.51 0.27 3.45
C GLN A 96 10.14 0.86 2.10
N LYS A 97 11.00 0.59 1.11
CA LYS A 97 10.77 0.85 -0.31
C LYS A 97 10.55 -0.50 -0.99
N GLN A 98 9.33 -0.77 -1.39
CA GLN A 98 8.91 -2.03 -2.00
C GLN A 98 8.59 -1.82 -3.47
N GLU A 99 8.96 -2.76 -4.34
CA GLU A 99 8.51 -2.71 -5.73
C GLU A 99 6.98 -2.77 -5.81
N LEU A 100 6.38 -1.96 -6.67
CA LEU A 100 4.93 -1.87 -6.83
C LEU A 100 4.29 -3.24 -7.10
N LYS A 101 4.91 -4.06 -7.95
CA LYS A 101 4.41 -5.41 -8.26
C LYS A 101 4.33 -6.28 -7.00
N SER A 102 5.38 -6.30 -6.18
CA SER A 102 5.38 -7.04 -4.91
C SER A 102 4.35 -6.48 -3.92
N PHE A 103 4.27 -5.15 -3.82
CA PHE A 103 3.26 -4.51 -2.97
C PHE A 103 1.84 -4.94 -3.36
N LEU A 104 1.50 -4.93 -4.66
CA LEU A 104 0.18 -5.33 -5.14
C LEU A 104 -0.09 -6.82 -4.96
N THR A 105 0.92 -7.68 -5.12
CA THR A 105 0.78 -9.12 -4.87
C THR A 105 0.43 -9.37 -3.41
N ASP A 106 1.14 -8.73 -2.48
CA ASP A 106 0.86 -8.87 -1.04
C ASP A 106 -0.58 -8.47 -0.68
N GLN A 107 -1.15 -7.44 -1.37
CA GLN A 107 -2.53 -7.01 -1.14
C GLN A 107 -3.55 -7.93 -1.80
N SER A 108 -3.27 -8.44 -3.01
CA SER A 108 -4.18 -9.37 -3.72
C SER A 108 -4.30 -10.72 -2.99
N ASP A 109 -3.22 -11.21 -2.39
CA ASP A 109 -3.22 -12.44 -1.59
C ASP A 109 -4.14 -12.31 -0.35
N GLU A 110 -4.43 -11.07 0.06
CA GLU A 110 -5.29 -10.72 1.19
C GLU A 110 -6.70 -10.28 0.76
N ASP A 111 -7.05 -10.40 -0.53
CA ASP A 111 -8.33 -9.96 -1.14
C ASP A 111 -8.63 -8.47 -0.90
N GLN A 112 -7.59 -7.65 -0.83
CA GLN A 112 -7.69 -6.22 -0.64
C GLN A 112 -7.51 -5.47 -1.95
N LYS A 113 -8.25 -4.38 -2.12
CA LYS A 113 -8.16 -3.47 -3.27
C LYS A 113 -7.22 -2.31 -2.96
N VAL A 114 -6.54 -1.84 -4.00
CA VAL A 114 -5.65 -0.70 -3.91
C VAL A 114 -6.22 0.48 -4.68
N MET A 115 -6.52 1.56 -3.98
CA MET A 115 -7.09 2.78 -4.54
C MET A 115 -6.02 3.84 -4.70
N ILE A 116 -6.00 4.50 -5.85
CA ILE A 116 -5.08 5.60 -6.14
C ILE A 116 -5.75 6.92 -5.74
N TYR A 117 -5.08 7.68 -4.92
CA TYR A 117 -5.40 9.07 -4.62
C TYR A 117 -4.23 9.96 -5.01
N ARG A 118 -4.53 11.18 -5.42
CA ARG A 118 -3.54 12.15 -5.88
C ARG A 118 -3.76 13.49 -5.19
N LEU A 119 -2.66 14.17 -4.88
CA LEU A 119 -2.75 15.56 -4.46
C LEU A 119 -3.32 16.42 -5.59
N LYS A 120 -4.27 17.29 -5.26
CA LYS A 120 -4.77 18.31 -6.18
C LYS A 120 -3.64 19.18 -6.70
N PRO A 121 -3.76 19.77 -7.90
CA PRO A 121 -2.66 20.48 -8.58
C PRO A 121 -1.92 21.49 -7.70
N GLU A 122 -2.64 22.26 -6.89
CA GLU A 122 -2.10 23.29 -6.02
C GLU A 122 -1.16 22.77 -4.91
N TYR A 123 -1.26 21.48 -4.58
CA TYR A 123 -0.45 20.82 -3.54
C TYR A 123 0.69 19.98 -4.11
N GLN A 124 0.73 19.70 -5.40
CA GLN A 124 1.71 18.79 -6.02
C GLN A 124 3.16 19.27 -5.88
N ARG A 125 3.38 20.56 -5.67
CA ARG A 125 4.72 21.12 -5.41
C ARG A 125 5.40 20.54 -4.16
N SER A 126 4.64 19.96 -3.24
CA SER A 126 5.17 19.33 -2.02
C SER A 126 5.77 17.93 -2.28
N ILE A 127 5.43 17.26 -3.40
CA ILE A 127 5.80 15.88 -3.69
C ILE A 127 7.31 15.62 -3.64
N PRO A 128 8.19 16.43 -4.26
CA PRO A 128 9.63 16.14 -4.22
C PRO A 128 10.20 16.15 -2.80
N ALA A 129 9.75 17.09 -1.97
CA ALA A 129 10.18 17.17 -0.57
C ALA A 129 9.62 16.02 0.26
N ALA A 130 8.38 15.62 0.01
CA ALA A 130 7.73 14.49 0.68
C ALA A 130 8.42 13.16 0.37
N LEU A 131 8.75 12.88 -0.90
CA LEU A 131 9.49 11.67 -1.29
C LEU A 131 10.88 11.64 -0.66
N LYS A 132 11.62 12.75 -0.70
CA LYS A 132 12.91 12.84 -0.02
C LYS A 132 12.80 12.60 1.49
N LYS A 133 11.75 13.12 2.15
CA LYS A 133 11.49 12.87 3.57
C LYS A 133 11.15 11.41 3.81
N ALA A 134 10.28 10.81 2.99
CA ALA A 134 9.93 9.39 3.05
C ALA A 134 11.19 8.50 2.96
N GLU A 135 12.06 8.73 1.97
CA GLU A 135 13.31 8.01 1.83
C GLU A 135 14.22 8.14 3.07
N SER A 136 14.29 9.33 3.66
CA SER A 136 15.10 9.57 4.87
C SER A 136 14.61 8.81 6.11
N MET A 137 13.38 8.31 6.08
CA MET A 137 12.75 7.56 7.18
C MET A 137 12.76 6.04 6.97
N LEU A 138 13.39 5.53 5.91
CA LEU A 138 13.49 4.09 5.63
C LEU A 138 14.30 3.34 6.70
N GLY A 139 14.00 2.05 6.86
CA GLY A 139 14.73 1.15 7.76
C GLY A 139 14.36 1.27 9.24
N LYS A 140 13.31 2.00 9.58
CA LYS A 140 12.81 2.09 10.96
C LYS A 140 11.77 1.01 11.23
N PRO A 141 11.67 0.48 12.46
CA PRO A 141 10.66 -0.52 12.82
C PRO A 141 9.23 0.01 12.70
N TYR A 142 8.26 -0.90 12.56
CA TYR A 142 6.85 -0.54 12.60
C TYR A 142 6.42 -0.18 14.03
N ASN A 143 5.69 0.92 14.16
CA ASN A 143 5.19 1.38 15.45
C ASN A 143 3.84 0.73 15.78
N PHE A 144 3.88 -0.39 16.48
CA PHE A 144 2.68 -1.11 16.94
C PHE A 144 1.97 -0.43 18.13
N ASN A 145 2.49 0.67 18.65
CA ASN A 145 1.83 1.36 19.76
C ASN A 145 0.92 2.48 19.29
N TYR A 146 1.05 2.89 18.01
CA TYR A 146 0.31 4.00 17.40
C TYR A 146 0.46 5.35 18.11
N ILE A 147 1.39 5.46 19.05
CA ILE A 147 1.81 6.71 19.70
C ILE A 147 2.97 7.27 18.90
N LEU A 148 2.95 8.56 18.59
CA LEU A 148 4.00 9.17 17.76
C LEU A 148 5.39 8.98 18.37
N ASP A 149 6.33 8.50 17.54
CA ASP A 149 7.72 8.22 17.91
C ASP A 149 8.64 8.57 16.75
N GLU A 150 9.82 9.11 17.04
CA GLU A 150 10.82 9.47 16.00
C GLU A 150 11.64 8.27 15.49
N ASN A 151 11.57 7.12 16.16
CA ASN A 151 12.34 5.92 15.82
C ASN A 151 11.53 4.78 15.24
N SER A 152 10.21 4.92 15.17
CA SER A 152 9.30 3.92 14.62
C SER A 152 8.07 4.59 14.02
N TYR A 153 7.51 4.00 12.97
CA TYR A 153 6.39 4.60 12.24
C TYR A 153 5.29 3.58 11.97
N TYR A 154 4.03 3.98 12.10
CA TYR A 154 2.92 3.27 11.49
C TYR A 154 2.57 3.89 10.11
N CYS A 155 1.78 3.22 9.29
CA CYS A 155 1.63 3.54 7.88
C CYS A 155 1.21 5.01 7.62
N SER A 156 0.17 5.48 8.30
CA SER A 156 -0.32 6.85 8.12
C SER A 156 0.56 7.92 8.76
N ASP A 157 1.23 7.63 9.90
CA ASP A 157 2.24 8.52 10.50
C ASP A 157 3.43 8.73 9.55
N TYR A 158 3.90 7.64 8.91
CA TYR A 158 4.95 7.73 7.90
C TYR A 158 4.59 8.69 6.76
N ILE A 159 3.35 8.61 6.27
CA ILE A 159 2.86 9.49 5.19
C ILE A 159 2.64 10.92 5.70
N GLU A 160 2.02 11.11 6.87
CA GLU A 160 1.83 12.43 7.45
C GLU A 160 3.16 13.15 7.62
N ARG A 161 4.16 12.46 8.20
CA ARG A 161 5.53 13.00 8.38
C ARG A 161 6.22 13.35 7.06
N SER A 162 5.96 12.59 6.01
CA SER A 162 6.50 12.87 4.67
C SER A 162 6.03 14.23 4.17
N PHE A 163 4.79 14.59 4.47
CA PHE A 163 4.15 15.83 4.03
C PHE A 163 4.04 16.92 5.11
N ARG A 164 4.53 16.67 6.32
CA ARG A 164 4.37 17.56 7.50
C ARG A 164 4.89 18.96 7.25
N LYS A 165 6.02 19.10 6.56
CA LYS A 165 6.64 20.39 6.25
C LYS A 165 5.70 21.32 5.46
N ASP A 166 4.91 20.77 4.56
CA ASP A 166 4.00 21.51 3.69
C ASP A 166 2.56 21.52 4.24
N HIS A 167 2.34 21.00 5.45
CA HIS A 167 1.05 20.95 6.15
C HIS A 167 -0.07 20.35 5.27
N ILE A 168 0.26 19.30 4.51
CA ILE A 168 -0.72 18.62 3.64
C ILE A 168 -1.75 17.89 4.49
N PHE A 169 -1.29 17.15 5.49
CA PHE A 169 -2.15 16.45 6.43
C PHE A 169 -2.06 17.08 7.82
N LYS A 170 -3.06 16.79 8.66
CA LYS A 170 -3.11 17.23 10.04
C LYS A 170 -3.16 16.03 10.96
N LEU A 171 -2.50 16.14 12.10
CA LEU A 171 -2.73 15.24 13.21
C LEU A 171 -4.05 15.62 13.87
N GLU A 172 -4.85 14.61 14.20
CA GLU A 172 -6.12 14.77 14.90
C GLU A 172 -6.06 13.98 16.22
N PRO A 173 -6.85 14.34 17.24
CA PRO A 173 -7.01 13.49 18.40
C PRO A 173 -7.51 12.11 17.97
N MET A 174 -6.76 11.06 18.31
CA MET A 174 -7.15 9.68 18.00
C MET A 174 -8.34 9.28 18.86
N THR A 175 -9.21 8.44 18.30
CA THR A 175 -10.28 7.81 19.07
C THR A 175 -10.25 6.30 18.92
N PHE A 176 -10.51 5.63 20.01
CA PHE A 176 -10.64 4.17 20.12
C PHE A 176 -12.04 3.79 20.61
N ILE A 177 -12.95 4.75 20.58
CA ILE A 177 -14.36 4.59 20.96
C ILE A 177 -15.12 3.91 19.82
N ASP A 178 -15.85 2.84 20.13
CA ASP A 178 -16.79 2.23 19.20
C ASP A 178 -17.99 3.18 19.00
N PRO A 179 -18.23 3.64 17.76
CA PRO A 179 -19.31 4.61 17.50
C PRO A 179 -20.72 4.03 17.74
N LYS A 180 -20.87 2.71 17.86
CA LYS A 180 -22.16 2.06 18.13
C LYS A 180 -22.50 2.01 19.62
N THR A 181 -21.48 1.85 20.46
CA THR A 181 -21.67 1.69 21.91
C THR A 181 -21.33 2.94 22.70
N GLY A 182 -20.49 3.82 22.15
CA GLY A 182 -19.94 4.96 22.88
C GLY A 182 -18.87 4.60 23.91
N GLU A 183 -18.47 3.33 23.95
CA GLU A 183 -17.45 2.80 24.86
C GLU A 183 -16.14 2.54 24.12
N THR A 184 -15.02 2.45 24.85
CA THR A 184 -13.76 2.04 24.25
C THR A 184 -13.92 0.65 23.63
N ASN A 185 -13.53 0.51 22.36
CA ASN A 185 -13.63 -0.75 21.63
C ASN A 185 -12.81 -1.85 22.32
N THR A 186 -13.44 -3.01 22.54
CA THR A 186 -12.87 -4.13 23.32
C THR A 186 -11.56 -4.66 22.76
N PHE A 187 -11.41 -4.70 21.42
CA PHE A 187 -10.15 -5.08 20.79
C PHE A 187 -9.00 -4.18 21.24
N TRP A 188 -9.22 -2.86 21.23
CA TRP A 188 -8.19 -1.89 21.60
C TRP A 188 -7.88 -1.91 23.09
N MET A 189 -8.88 -2.13 23.95
CA MET A 189 -8.64 -2.32 25.38
C MET A 189 -7.70 -3.49 25.65
N GLU A 190 -7.98 -4.66 25.04
CA GLU A 190 -7.14 -5.84 25.19
C GLU A 190 -5.77 -5.69 24.55
N PHE A 191 -5.70 -5.03 23.38
CA PHE A 191 -4.47 -4.78 22.66
C PHE A 191 -3.46 -3.98 23.51
N TYR A 192 -3.89 -2.88 24.10
CA TYR A 192 -3.03 -2.05 24.95
C TYR A 192 -2.78 -2.67 26.32
N LYS A 193 -3.76 -3.40 26.88
CA LYS A 193 -3.59 -4.18 28.13
C LYS A 193 -2.48 -5.22 28.02
N LYS A 194 -2.41 -5.97 26.92
CA LYS A 194 -1.34 -6.96 26.65
C LYS A 194 0.05 -6.33 26.59
N LYS A 195 0.13 -5.05 26.26
CA LYS A 195 1.38 -4.26 26.20
C LYS A 195 1.69 -3.52 27.49
N ASN A 196 0.85 -3.64 28.50
CA ASN A 196 0.90 -2.84 29.72
C ASN A 196 0.89 -1.33 29.47
N LEU A 197 0.11 -0.90 28.47
CA LEU A 197 -0.08 0.49 28.08
C LEU A 197 -1.53 0.90 28.26
N LYS A 198 -1.77 2.20 28.44
CA LYS A 198 -3.12 2.79 28.38
C LYS A 198 -3.50 2.98 26.92
N VAL A 199 -4.81 2.89 26.63
CA VAL A 199 -5.34 3.29 25.32
C VAL A 199 -5.07 4.78 25.13
N PRO A 200 -4.39 5.20 24.05
CA PRO A 200 -4.00 6.60 23.85
C PRO A 200 -5.16 7.42 23.24
N GLU A 201 -6.32 7.38 23.90
CA GLU A 201 -7.50 8.17 23.52
C GLU A 201 -7.18 9.66 23.62
N GLY A 202 -7.48 10.41 22.56
CA GLY A 202 -7.24 11.85 22.50
C GLY A 202 -5.79 12.26 22.16
N GLU A 203 -4.83 11.33 22.14
CA GLU A 203 -3.47 11.64 21.73
C GLU A 203 -3.41 12.01 20.23
N PRO A 204 -2.51 12.92 19.83
CA PRO A 204 -2.41 13.31 18.43
C PRO A 204 -1.94 12.14 17.56
N GLY A 205 -2.63 11.94 16.44
CA GLY A 205 -2.29 10.89 15.48
C GLY A 205 -3.00 11.04 14.16
N CYS A 206 -2.92 10.03 13.33
CA CYS A 206 -3.62 9.95 12.06
C CYS A 206 -3.93 8.49 11.71
N ASN A 207 -4.80 8.30 10.73
CA ASN A 207 -5.15 6.98 10.23
C ASN A 207 -5.45 7.06 8.72
N PRO A 208 -5.41 5.93 7.98
CA PRO A 208 -5.63 5.94 6.54
C PRO A 208 -6.98 6.55 6.14
N ASN A 209 -8.06 6.28 6.87
CA ASN A 209 -9.39 6.84 6.58
C ASN A 209 -9.42 8.37 6.73
N GLY A 210 -8.78 8.90 7.76
CA GLY A 210 -8.64 10.34 7.98
C GLY A 210 -7.83 11.01 6.86
N LEU A 211 -6.73 10.39 6.44
CA LEU A 211 -5.92 10.92 5.34
C LEU A 211 -6.66 10.87 4.00
N ALA A 212 -7.38 9.77 3.72
CA ALA A 212 -8.18 9.63 2.49
C ALA A 212 -9.34 10.63 2.40
N ALA A 213 -9.86 11.08 3.54
CA ALA A 213 -10.92 12.08 3.63
C ALA A 213 -10.43 13.53 3.44
N SER A 214 -9.12 13.74 3.24
CA SER A 214 -8.55 15.07 3.03
C SER A 214 -9.12 15.73 1.77
N ASP A 215 -9.55 16.99 1.90
CA ASP A 215 -10.00 17.83 0.79
C ASP A 215 -8.89 18.19 -0.21
N LYS A 216 -7.63 17.91 0.14
CA LYS A 216 -6.45 18.11 -0.71
C LYS A 216 -6.20 16.95 -1.68
N LEU A 217 -6.95 15.86 -1.56
CA LEU A 217 -6.85 14.68 -2.39
C LEU A 217 -8.00 14.58 -3.40
N GLU A 218 -7.72 13.96 -4.52
CA GLU A 218 -8.69 13.48 -5.48
C GLU A 218 -8.54 11.97 -5.69
N LYS A 219 -9.64 11.23 -5.73
CA LYS A 219 -9.65 9.80 -6.04
C LYS A 219 -9.49 9.61 -7.55
N ILE A 220 -8.45 8.89 -7.96
CA ILE A 220 -8.13 8.63 -9.37
C ILE A 220 -8.78 7.34 -9.86
N GLY A 221 -8.83 6.31 -9.02
CA GLY A 221 -9.42 5.00 -9.35
C GLY A 221 -8.80 3.86 -8.57
N GLU A 222 -9.08 2.65 -9.04
CA GLU A 222 -8.51 1.39 -8.55
C GLU A 222 -7.32 1.01 -9.43
N LEU A 223 -6.30 0.38 -8.82
CA LEU A 223 -5.07 -0.08 -9.48
C LEU A 223 -5.16 -1.57 -9.77
#